data_ccc4ee8f6bc00efeb59d9bdbaa26d372
#
_entry.id   ccc4ee8f6bc00efeb59d9bdbaa26d372
#
_cell.length_a   1.000
_cell.length_b   1.000
_cell.length_c   1.000
_cell.angle_alpha   90.00
_cell.angle_beta   90.00
_cell.angle_gamma   90.00
#
_symmetry.space_group_name_H-M   'P 1'
#
loop_
_entity.id
_entity.type
_entity.pdbx_description
1 polymer ?
#
loop_
_entity_poly.entity_id
_entity_poly.type
_entity_poly.pdbx_seq_one_letter_code
_entity_poly.pdbx_strand_id
1 'polypeptide(L)'
;MKITSEEPEIHWTFLKVKDKVVLDFGCGIFYSQQATPDWFLKEGASKVIGVDLGNDKPNHFIYHQKPISSREDILDLVHEYKPDVIKCDIEGAEVYFSDITADDMKSVTQFAVEYHDNDLKLLMDKKIKDWGFENSDTHQLFDEDIDRIGVIYAWK
;
A
#
# COMPACT_ATOMS: atom_id res chain seq x y z
N MET A 1 2.20 20.90 -3.47
CA MET A 1 2.99 20.75 -2.25
C MET A 1 4.07 19.72 -2.57
N LYS A 2 5.35 20.08 -2.52
CA LYS A 2 6.44 19.12 -2.74
C LYS A 2 6.49 18.19 -1.53
N ILE A 3 6.21 16.92 -1.73
CA ILE A 3 6.39 15.88 -0.73
C ILE A 3 7.84 15.44 -0.83
N THR A 4 8.60 15.58 0.24
CA THR A 4 9.99 15.13 0.27
C THR A 4 10.04 13.70 0.78
N SER A 5 10.96 12.88 0.27
CA SER A 5 11.14 11.48 0.64
C SER A 5 11.50 11.22 2.11
N GLU A 6 11.68 12.28 2.90
CA GLU A 6 12.07 12.21 4.30
C GLU A 6 10.88 12.11 5.27
N GLU A 7 9.63 12.25 4.78
CA GLU A 7 8.42 12.21 5.60
C GLU A 7 7.42 11.18 5.05
N PRO A 8 7.64 9.89 5.29
CA PRO A 8 6.82 8.80 4.72
C PRO A 8 5.34 8.89 5.07
N GLU A 9 4.98 9.42 6.23
CA GLU A 9 3.59 9.61 6.61
C GLU A 9 2.85 10.59 5.68
N ILE A 10 3.52 11.52 5.04
CA ILE A 10 2.89 12.48 4.13
C ILE A 10 2.40 11.81 2.84
N HIS A 11 3.10 10.79 2.36
CA HIS A 11 2.74 10.04 1.15
C HIS A 11 1.40 9.30 1.29
N TRP A 12 0.99 9.01 2.52
CA TRP A 12 -0.17 8.16 2.82
C TRP A 12 -1.29 8.91 3.56
N THR A 13 -1.15 10.22 3.77
CA THR A 13 -2.09 11.03 4.56
C THR A 13 -3.50 11.14 3.98
N PHE A 14 -3.69 10.81 2.70
CA PHE A 14 -5.02 10.77 2.10
C PHE A 14 -5.79 9.50 2.44
N LEU A 15 -5.14 8.45 2.96
CA LEU A 15 -5.82 7.24 3.41
C LEU A 15 -6.66 7.54 4.66
N LYS A 16 -7.94 7.18 4.61
CA LYS A 16 -8.87 7.33 5.74
C LYS A 16 -8.93 6.01 6.50
N VAL A 17 -8.10 5.89 7.53
CA VAL A 17 -7.84 4.62 8.23
C VAL A 17 -8.61 4.46 9.55
N LYS A 18 -9.25 5.52 10.05
CA LYS A 18 -9.99 5.44 11.31
C LYS A 18 -11.04 4.33 11.29
N ASP A 19 -11.00 3.47 12.29
CA ASP A 19 -11.89 2.31 12.47
C ASP A 19 -11.77 1.25 11.35
N LYS A 20 -10.69 1.28 10.55
CA LYS A 20 -10.46 0.38 9.41
C LYS A 20 -9.40 -0.67 9.70
N VAL A 21 -9.49 -1.79 8.97
CA VAL A 21 -8.43 -2.80 8.89
C VAL A 21 -7.49 -2.41 7.74
N VAL A 22 -6.22 -2.20 8.06
CA VAL A 22 -5.19 -1.78 7.10
C VAL A 22 -4.21 -2.92 6.86
N LEU A 23 -3.98 -3.25 5.59
CA LEU A 23 -2.93 -4.16 5.14
C LEU A 23 -1.84 -3.33 4.45
N ASP A 24 -0.65 -3.35 5.01
CA ASP A 24 0.47 -2.50 4.64
C ASP A 24 1.62 -3.34 4.09
N PHE A 25 1.69 -3.45 2.78
CA PHE A 25 2.78 -4.11 2.07
C PHE A 25 3.96 -3.14 1.93
N GLY A 26 5.14 -3.56 2.38
CA GLY A 26 6.32 -2.69 2.47
C GLY A 26 6.15 -1.67 3.60
N CYS A 27 5.94 -2.15 4.82
CA CYS A 27 5.55 -1.31 5.94
C CYS A 27 6.71 -0.52 6.59
N GLY A 28 7.93 -0.60 6.02
CA GLY A 28 9.07 0.22 6.41
C GLY A 28 9.77 -0.20 7.70
N ILE A 29 9.51 -1.39 8.23
CA ILE A 29 10.19 -1.90 9.44
C ILE A 29 11.70 -1.99 9.25
N PHE A 30 12.15 -2.20 8.03
CA PHE A 30 13.57 -2.19 7.70
C PHE A 30 14.24 -0.83 8.01
N TYR A 31 13.45 0.25 7.99
CA TYR A 31 13.87 1.60 8.30
C TYR A 31 13.16 2.08 9.58
N SER A 32 13.67 1.71 10.74
CA SER A 32 13.04 1.83 12.06
C SER A 32 12.44 3.20 12.46
N GLN A 33 12.64 4.23 11.65
CA GLN A 33 12.08 5.58 11.87
C GLN A 33 10.92 5.92 10.91
N GLN A 34 10.51 4.99 10.03
CA GLN A 34 9.57 5.26 8.95
C GLN A 34 8.44 4.21 8.85
N ALA A 35 8.26 3.40 9.89
CA ALA A 35 7.23 2.38 9.89
C ALA A 35 5.82 2.99 9.79
N THR A 36 5.17 2.79 8.66
CA THR A 36 3.81 3.27 8.39
C THR A 36 2.74 2.66 9.31
N PRO A 37 2.86 1.41 9.84
CA PRO A 37 1.89 0.87 10.79
C PRO A 37 1.68 1.72 12.04
N ASP A 38 2.73 2.33 12.57
CA ASP A 38 2.62 3.19 13.75
C ASP A 38 1.78 4.44 13.47
N TRP A 39 1.96 5.01 12.29
CA TRP A 39 1.17 6.15 11.85
C TRP A 39 -0.30 5.75 11.67
N PHE A 40 -0.59 4.63 11.00
CA PHE A 40 -1.97 4.14 10.82
C PHE A 40 -2.67 3.89 12.16
N LEU A 41 -1.96 3.30 13.14
CA LEU A 41 -2.52 3.11 14.49
C LEU A 41 -2.79 4.45 15.18
N LYS A 42 -1.89 5.41 15.07
CA LYS A 42 -2.05 6.76 15.61
C LYS A 42 -3.26 7.48 15.00
N GLU A 43 -3.50 7.27 13.70
CA GLU A 43 -4.66 7.81 12.98
C GLU A 43 -5.96 7.02 13.24
N GLY A 44 -5.94 6.04 14.13
CA GLY A 44 -7.11 5.33 14.64
C GLY A 44 -7.53 4.10 13.84
N ALA A 45 -6.62 3.48 13.07
CA ALA A 45 -6.91 2.18 12.46
C ALA A 45 -7.30 1.16 13.53
N SER A 46 -8.32 0.36 13.27
CA SER A 46 -8.78 -0.66 14.22
C SER A 46 -7.84 -1.87 14.26
N LYS A 47 -7.15 -2.13 13.16
CA LYS A 47 -6.15 -3.20 13.02
C LYS A 47 -5.17 -2.82 11.91
N VAL A 48 -3.89 -3.09 12.14
CA VAL A 48 -2.86 -2.95 11.10
C VAL A 48 -2.11 -4.28 10.95
N ILE A 49 -1.94 -4.69 9.71
CA ILE A 49 -1.15 -5.86 9.31
C ILE A 49 -0.02 -5.33 8.44
N GLY A 50 1.20 -5.38 8.95
CA GLY A 50 2.40 -4.98 8.22
C GLY A 50 3.11 -6.19 7.61
N VAL A 51 3.61 -6.02 6.40
CA VAL A 51 4.39 -7.04 5.66
C VAL A 51 5.69 -6.40 5.19
N ASP A 52 6.82 -7.00 5.53
CA ASP A 52 8.14 -6.51 5.16
C ASP A 52 9.20 -7.62 5.28
N LEU A 53 10.43 -7.31 4.89
CA LEU A 53 11.60 -8.18 5.04
C LEU A 53 12.39 -7.95 6.33
N GLY A 54 12.10 -6.89 7.07
CA GLY A 54 12.82 -6.49 8.28
C GLY A 54 12.75 -7.55 9.39
N ASN A 55 13.83 -7.65 10.16
CA ASN A 55 13.96 -8.64 11.24
C ASN A 55 13.33 -8.20 12.57
N ASP A 56 12.97 -6.93 12.70
CA ASP A 56 12.32 -6.43 13.90
C ASP A 56 10.92 -7.04 14.02
N LYS A 57 10.58 -7.45 15.23
CA LYS A 57 9.28 -8.05 15.52
C LYS A 57 8.47 -7.10 16.40
N PRO A 58 7.70 -6.21 15.79
CA PRO A 58 6.81 -5.35 16.55
C PRO A 58 5.79 -6.21 17.32
N ASN A 59 5.37 -5.74 18.50
CA ASN A 59 4.39 -6.43 19.32
C ASN A 59 3.04 -5.71 19.43
N HIS A 60 2.91 -4.58 18.74
CA HIS A 60 1.72 -3.71 18.83
C HIS A 60 0.87 -3.70 17.57
N PHE A 61 1.32 -4.40 16.50
CA PHE A 61 0.52 -4.73 15.31
C PHE A 61 0.89 -6.12 14.80
N ILE A 62 0.08 -6.67 13.88
CA ILE A 62 0.36 -7.95 13.25
C ILE A 62 1.46 -7.75 12.21
N TYR A 63 2.53 -8.55 12.29
CA TYR A 63 3.66 -8.44 11.39
C TYR A 63 3.99 -9.78 10.73
N HIS A 64 4.08 -9.74 9.40
CA HIS A 64 4.54 -10.86 8.58
C HIS A 64 5.91 -10.53 7.98
N GLN A 65 6.94 -11.20 8.48
CA GLN A 65 8.28 -11.13 7.90
C GLN A 65 8.35 -12.08 6.71
N LYS A 66 8.02 -11.59 5.53
CA LYS A 66 8.09 -12.39 4.30
C LYS A 66 8.21 -11.51 3.06
N PRO A 67 8.89 -12.01 2.00
CA PRO A 67 8.82 -11.38 0.69
C PRO A 67 7.43 -11.57 0.09
N ILE A 68 7.04 -10.66 -0.79
CA ILE A 68 5.94 -10.84 -1.73
C ILE A 68 6.58 -11.28 -3.06
N SER A 69 6.38 -12.53 -3.42
CA SER A 69 7.01 -13.16 -4.57
C SER A 69 6.02 -13.80 -5.54
N SER A 70 4.73 -13.75 -5.20
CA SER A 70 3.65 -14.29 -6.01
C SER A 70 2.32 -13.60 -5.72
N ARG A 71 1.35 -13.80 -6.61
CA ARG A 71 -0.06 -13.43 -6.40
C ARG A 71 -0.63 -14.07 -5.12
N GLU A 72 -0.30 -15.33 -4.88
CA GLU A 72 -0.79 -16.11 -3.74
C GLU A 72 -0.35 -15.48 -2.42
N ASP A 73 0.85 -14.93 -2.33
CA ASP A 73 1.33 -14.22 -1.14
C ASP A 73 0.43 -13.04 -0.76
N ILE A 74 -0.11 -12.35 -1.77
CA ILE A 74 -1.05 -11.25 -1.58
C ILE A 74 -2.42 -11.77 -1.20
N LEU A 75 -2.93 -12.76 -1.95
CA LEU A 75 -4.29 -13.30 -1.75
C LEU A 75 -4.48 -13.94 -0.39
N ASP A 76 -3.48 -14.67 0.11
CA ASP A 76 -3.54 -15.28 1.44
C ASP A 76 -3.82 -14.23 2.51
N LEU A 77 -3.12 -13.10 2.44
CA LEU A 77 -3.30 -12.00 3.40
C LEU A 77 -4.61 -11.24 3.20
N VAL A 78 -5.00 -10.98 1.96
CA VAL A 78 -6.27 -10.30 1.65
C VAL A 78 -7.46 -11.16 2.11
N HIS A 79 -7.43 -12.46 1.87
CA HIS A 79 -8.52 -13.36 2.26
C HIS A 79 -8.57 -13.60 3.77
N GLU A 80 -7.40 -13.68 4.44
CA GLU A 80 -7.31 -13.85 5.88
C GLU A 80 -7.84 -12.63 6.64
N TYR A 81 -7.36 -11.44 6.26
CA TYR A 81 -7.62 -10.22 7.04
C TYR A 81 -8.79 -9.39 6.52
N LYS A 82 -9.23 -9.58 5.28
CA LYS A 82 -10.30 -8.81 4.62
C LYS A 82 -10.15 -7.30 4.83
N PRO A 83 -9.02 -6.72 4.43
CA PRO A 83 -8.72 -5.32 4.71
C PRO A 83 -9.73 -4.37 4.06
N ASP A 84 -9.99 -3.26 4.73
CA ASP A 84 -10.68 -2.11 4.15
C ASP A 84 -9.75 -1.23 3.31
N VAL A 85 -8.49 -1.17 3.73
CA VAL A 85 -7.46 -0.32 3.15
C VAL A 85 -6.21 -1.15 2.86
N ILE A 86 -5.67 -1.00 1.66
CA ILE A 86 -4.36 -1.55 1.30
C ILE A 86 -3.42 -0.40 0.93
N LYS A 87 -2.26 -0.37 1.58
CA LYS A 87 -1.09 0.40 1.13
C LYS A 87 -0.07 -0.57 0.56
N CYS A 88 0.54 -0.22 -0.56
CA CYS A 88 1.52 -1.06 -1.25
C CYS A 88 2.72 -0.25 -1.71
N ASP A 89 3.89 -0.62 -1.21
CA ASP A 89 5.18 -0.06 -1.57
C ASP A 89 6.23 -1.17 -1.34
N ILE A 90 6.41 -2.04 -2.34
CA ILE A 90 7.20 -3.28 -2.26
C ILE A 90 8.28 -3.40 -3.34
N GLU A 91 8.73 -2.26 -3.83
CA GLU A 91 9.92 -2.14 -4.67
C GLU A 91 9.91 -3.08 -5.91
N GLY A 92 8.83 -3.05 -6.68
CA GLY A 92 8.65 -3.79 -7.94
C GLY A 92 7.83 -5.07 -7.83
N ALA A 93 7.49 -5.54 -6.63
CA ALA A 93 6.59 -6.69 -6.46
C ALA A 93 5.10 -6.32 -6.63
N GLU A 94 4.77 -5.04 -6.83
CA GLU A 94 3.43 -4.55 -7.19
C GLU A 94 2.89 -5.21 -8.45
N VAL A 95 3.74 -5.69 -9.34
CA VAL A 95 3.37 -6.44 -10.54
C VAL A 95 2.51 -7.66 -10.24
N TYR A 96 2.65 -8.28 -9.08
CA TYR A 96 1.83 -9.44 -8.68
C TYR A 96 0.36 -9.09 -8.41
N PHE A 97 0.00 -7.82 -8.31
CA PHE A 97 -1.40 -7.39 -8.31
C PHE A 97 -2.08 -7.53 -9.68
N SER A 98 -1.32 -7.73 -10.77
CA SER A 98 -1.88 -7.83 -12.13
C SER A 98 -2.93 -8.93 -12.28
N ASP A 99 -2.79 -10.03 -11.58
CA ASP A 99 -3.66 -11.20 -11.67
C ASP A 99 -4.74 -11.27 -10.57
N ILE A 100 -4.80 -10.26 -9.70
CA ILE A 100 -5.83 -10.16 -8.66
C ILE A 100 -7.14 -9.68 -9.29
N THR A 101 -8.24 -10.33 -8.92
CA THR A 101 -9.57 -10.05 -9.48
C THR A 101 -10.35 -9.02 -8.67
N ALA A 102 -11.44 -8.52 -9.24
CA ALA A 102 -12.36 -7.62 -8.53
C ALA A 102 -13.02 -8.32 -7.32
N ASP A 103 -13.29 -9.62 -7.42
CA ASP A 103 -13.88 -10.38 -6.30
C ASP A 103 -12.90 -10.53 -5.13
N ASP A 104 -11.62 -10.71 -5.41
CA ASP A 104 -10.57 -10.74 -4.38
C ASP A 104 -10.50 -9.39 -3.63
N MET A 105 -10.71 -8.28 -4.34
CA MET A 105 -10.62 -6.89 -3.80
C MET A 105 -11.96 -6.35 -3.28
N LYS A 106 -12.98 -7.16 -3.12
CA LYS A 106 -14.34 -6.68 -2.77
C LYS A 106 -14.45 -6.03 -1.39
N SER A 107 -13.63 -6.43 -0.41
CA SER A 107 -13.58 -5.79 0.90
C SER A 107 -12.86 -4.46 0.89
N VAL A 108 -11.98 -4.23 -0.09
CA VAL A 108 -11.08 -3.07 -0.14
C VAL A 108 -11.84 -1.85 -0.67
N THR A 109 -11.89 -0.81 0.15
CA THR A 109 -12.53 0.46 -0.19
C THR A 109 -11.54 1.56 -0.52
N GLN A 110 -10.28 1.41 -0.12
CA GLN A 110 -9.19 2.32 -0.43
C GLN A 110 -7.93 1.51 -0.79
N PHE A 111 -7.24 1.93 -1.83
CA PHE A 111 -6.01 1.32 -2.29
C PHE A 111 -5.00 2.42 -2.63
N ALA A 112 -3.81 2.35 -2.06
CA ALA A 112 -2.72 3.24 -2.39
C ALA A 112 -1.49 2.42 -2.78
N VAL A 113 -0.90 2.75 -3.92
CA VAL A 113 0.28 2.05 -4.44
C VAL A 113 1.34 3.02 -4.91
N GLU A 114 2.57 2.82 -4.46
CA GLU A 114 3.73 3.50 -5.05
C GLU A 114 4.12 2.78 -6.35
N TYR A 115 4.33 3.55 -7.41
CA TYR A 115 4.85 3.05 -8.68
C TYR A 115 6.25 3.60 -8.93
N HIS A 116 7.11 2.77 -9.50
CA HIS A 116 8.52 3.09 -9.72
C HIS A 116 8.87 3.28 -11.20
N ASP A 117 7.91 3.04 -12.10
CA ASP A 117 8.04 3.27 -13.53
C ASP A 117 6.67 3.46 -14.22
N ASN A 118 6.69 3.90 -15.47
CA ASN A 118 5.47 4.16 -16.23
C ASN A 118 4.67 2.90 -16.57
N ASP A 119 5.32 1.77 -16.78
CA ASP A 119 4.62 0.52 -17.12
C ASP A 119 3.84 0.02 -15.93
N LEU A 120 4.42 0.08 -14.73
CA LEU A 120 3.75 -0.24 -13.48
C LEU A 120 2.59 0.72 -13.22
N LYS A 121 2.80 2.03 -13.46
CA LYS A 121 1.73 3.03 -13.34
C LYS A 121 0.53 2.69 -14.23
N LEU A 122 0.76 2.41 -15.52
CA LEU A 122 -0.30 2.06 -16.46
C LEU A 122 -1.01 0.76 -16.07
N LEU A 123 -0.26 -0.23 -15.59
CA LEU A 123 -0.81 -1.47 -15.08
C LEU A 123 -1.75 -1.21 -13.90
N MET A 124 -1.30 -0.44 -12.92
CA MET A 124 -2.10 -0.13 -11.72
C MET A 124 -3.32 0.73 -12.03
N ASP A 125 -3.20 1.74 -12.89
CA ASP A 125 -4.33 2.56 -13.36
C ASP A 125 -5.43 1.69 -13.99
N LYS A 126 -5.04 0.68 -14.79
CA LYS A 126 -5.98 -0.28 -15.37
C LYS A 126 -6.61 -1.17 -14.30
N LYS A 127 -5.81 -1.76 -13.42
CA LYS A 127 -6.28 -2.68 -12.38
C LYS A 127 -7.24 -2.02 -11.38
N ILE A 128 -6.95 -0.80 -10.99
CA ILE A 128 -7.81 0.00 -10.10
C ILE A 128 -9.22 0.13 -10.70
N LYS A 129 -9.32 0.41 -12.00
CA LYS A 129 -10.61 0.46 -12.71
C LYS A 129 -11.28 -0.91 -12.78
N ASP A 130 -10.50 -1.95 -13.12
CA ASP A 130 -11.00 -3.33 -13.20
C ASP A 130 -11.56 -3.84 -11.85
N TRP A 131 -11.00 -3.37 -10.72
CA TRP A 131 -11.47 -3.69 -9.36
C TRP A 131 -12.68 -2.86 -8.91
N GLY A 132 -13.16 -1.94 -9.74
CA GLY A 132 -14.34 -1.14 -9.47
C GLY A 132 -14.11 0.06 -8.55
N PHE A 133 -12.89 0.58 -8.47
CA PHE A 133 -12.66 1.89 -7.86
C PHE A 133 -13.11 2.98 -8.83
N GLU A 134 -14.02 3.82 -8.36
CA GLU A 134 -14.63 4.88 -9.17
C GLU A 134 -13.79 6.15 -9.20
N ASN A 135 -12.97 6.34 -8.17
CA ASN A 135 -12.17 7.54 -7.98
C ASN A 135 -10.70 7.17 -7.85
N SER A 136 -9.83 7.96 -8.45
CA SER A 136 -8.40 7.86 -8.24
C SER A 136 -7.72 9.21 -8.44
N ASP A 137 -6.61 9.38 -7.74
CA ASP A 137 -5.71 10.53 -7.87
C ASP A 137 -4.27 10.04 -7.89
N THR A 138 -3.38 10.81 -8.51
CA THR A 138 -1.97 10.47 -8.64
C THR A 138 -1.12 11.61 -8.10
N HIS A 139 -0.23 11.26 -7.18
CA HIS A 139 0.71 12.19 -6.58
C HIS A 139 2.13 11.83 -6.98
N GLN A 140 2.78 12.72 -7.72
CA GLN A 140 4.18 12.57 -8.10
C GLN A 140 5.08 12.93 -6.92
N LEU A 141 6.06 12.08 -6.60
CA LEU A 141 6.86 12.21 -5.37
C LEU A 141 8.14 13.01 -5.55
N PHE A 142 8.70 13.09 -6.76
CA PHE A 142 10.01 13.69 -7.02
C PHE A 142 10.03 14.73 -8.12
N ASP A 143 11.13 15.50 -8.15
CA ASP A 143 11.39 16.62 -9.04
C ASP A 143 11.52 16.20 -10.53
N GLU A 144 11.51 17.18 -11.41
CA GLU A 144 11.30 17.11 -12.86
C GLU A 144 12.16 16.10 -13.65
N ASP A 145 13.27 15.61 -13.08
CA ASP A 145 14.16 14.64 -13.73
C ASP A 145 13.85 13.16 -13.41
N ILE A 146 12.95 12.87 -12.48
CA ILE A 146 12.53 11.50 -12.12
C ILE A 146 11.02 11.39 -12.21
N ASP A 147 10.47 11.58 -13.39
CA ASP A 147 9.03 11.48 -13.72
C ASP A 147 8.42 10.09 -13.51
N ARG A 148 9.09 9.18 -12.78
CA ARG A 148 8.76 7.76 -12.78
C ARG A 148 8.25 7.22 -11.46
N ILE A 149 8.37 7.99 -10.37
CA ILE A 149 7.97 7.56 -9.03
C ILE A 149 6.82 8.41 -8.52
N GLY A 150 5.79 7.76 -8.06
CA GLY A 150 4.64 8.43 -7.48
C GLY A 150 3.70 7.46 -6.78
N VAL A 151 2.65 7.99 -6.19
CA VAL A 151 1.60 7.20 -5.52
C VAL A 151 0.28 7.39 -6.27
N ILE A 152 -0.37 6.29 -6.60
CA ILE A 152 -1.77 6.28 -7.01
C ILE A 152 -2.60 5.99 -5.78
N TYR A 153 -3.58 6.83 -5.52
CA TYR A 153 -4.59 6.63 -4.48
C TYR A 153 -5.95 6.44 -5.13
N ALA A 154 -6.65 5.37 -4.76
CA ALA A 154 -7.97 5.03 -5.29
C ALA A 154 -8.98 4.74 -4.17
N TRP A 155 -10.25 5.11 -4.40
CA TRP A 155 -11.32 4.89 -3.43
C TRP A 155 -12.67 4.62 -4.11
N LYS A 156 -13.54 3.89 -3.39
CA LYS A 156 -14.95 3.60 -3.73
C LYS A 156 -15.87 4.57 -3.03
#